data_6fcdf5bf6b38ccc3eb2eb2904e2ac1fd
#
_entry.id   6fcdf5bf6b38ccc3eb2eb2904e2ac1fd
#
_cell.length_a   1.000
_cell.length_b   1.000
_cell.length_c   1.000
_cell.angle_alpha   90.00
_cell.angle_beta   90.00
_cell.angle_gamma   90.00
#
_symmetry.space_group_name_H-M   'P 1'
#
loop_
_entity.id
_entity.type
_entity.pdbx_description
1 polymer ?
#
loop_
_entity_poly.entity_id
_entity_poly.type
_entity_poly.pdbx_seq_one_letter_code
_entity_poly.pdbx_strand_id
1 'polypeptide(L)'
;MQLNHVANRLDPRFFETVVTMFREQLGFVELRRTERSIWMRQPGANIDLQFSRSDTANRDADKQRSQISFLSETPRAALEDLATWARAHGMDASVGAYSNREFFLDAPIAFVDFVIEAMTPELAEYGVDV
;
A
#
# COMPACT_ATOMS: atom_id res chain seq x y z
N MET A 1 -17.26 12.00 -14.01
CA MET A 1 -16.08 11.13 -14.01
C MET A 1 -16.06 10.34 -12.72
N GLN A 2 -15.64 9.09 -12.78
CA GLN A 2 -15.57 8.21 -11.62
C GLN A 2 -14.15 7.68 -11.47
N LEU A 3 -13.61 7.71 -10.27
CA LEU A 3 -12.29 7.15 -9.98
C LEU A 3 -12.29 5.66 -10.24
N ASN A 4 -11.31 5.18 -11.01
CA ASN A 4 -11.22 3.78 -11.42
C ASN A 4 -10.08 3.05 -10.71
N HIS A 5 -8.88 3.58 -10.76
CA HIS A 5 -7.72 2.92 -10.16
C HIS A 5 -6.63 3.89 -9.77
N VAL A 6 -5.76 3.41 -8.89
CA VAL A 6 -4.49 4.03 -8.53
C VAL A 6 -3.38 3.11 -9.01
N ALA A 7 -2.38 3.66 -9.68
CA ALA A 7 -1.25 2.89 -10.21
C ALA A 7 0.04 3.24 -9.45
N ASN A 8 0.74 2.22 -9.00
CA ASN A 8 2.02 2.34 -8.32
C ASN A 8 3.03 1.33 -8.88
N ARG A 9 4.29 1.50 -8.58
CA ARG A 9 5.36 0.65 -9.08
C ARG A 9 5.96 -0.18 -7.96
N LEU A 10 6.31 -1.42 -8.28
CA LEU A 10 7.00 -2.34 -7.39
C LEU A 10 8.30 -2.79 -8.03
N ASP A 11 9.34 -2.95 -7.20
CA ASP A 11 10.58 -3.57 -7.65
C ASP A 11 10.29 -5.00 -8.10
N PRO A 12 10.78 -5.42 -9.28
CA PRO A 12 10.50 -6.76 -9.82
C PRO A 12 10.88 -7.91 -8.88
N ARG A 13 11.90 -7.74 -8.05
CA ARG A 13 12.35 -8.77 -7.10
C ARG A 13 11.31 -9.09 -6.04
N PHE A 14 10.48 -8.13 -5.69
CA PHE A 14 9.48 -8.26 -4.64
C PHE A 14 8.04 -8.20 -5.16
N PHE A 15 7.85 -8.11 -6.47
CA PHE A 15 6.53 -7.93 -7.07
C PHE A 15 5.55 -9.00 -6.58
N GLU A 16 5.88 -10.27 -6.74
CA GLU A 16 4.98 -11.36 -6.34
C GLU A 16 4.81 -11.42 -4.82
N THR A 17 5.83 -11.08 -4.04
CA THR A 17 5.74 -11.03 -2.58
C THR A 17 4.75 -9.97 -2.12
N VAL A 18 4.81 -8.77 -2.69
CA VAL A 18 3.88 -7.69 -2.35
C VAL A 18 2.46 -8.02 -2.80
N VAL A 19 2.28 -8.57 -4.00
CA VAL A 19 0.98 -9.01 -4.49
C VAL A 19 0.38 -10.08 -3.55
N THR A 20 1.18 -11.03 -3.10
CA THR A 20 0.76 -12.05 -2.14
C THR A 20 0.35 -11.43 -0.81
N MET A 21 1.10 -10.44 -0.33
CA MET A 21 0.76 -9.71 0.89
C MET A 21 -0.63 -9.04 0.76
N PHE A 22 -0.88 -8.35 -0.33
CA PHE A 22 -2.18 -7.72 -0.56
C PHE A 22 -3.31 -8.73 -0.61
N ARG A 23 -3.09 -9.88 -1.25
CA ARG A 23 -4.08 -10.94 -1.33
C ARG A 23 -4.33 -11.60 0.02
N GLU A 24 -3.27 -12.03 0.71
CA GLU A 24 -3.39 -12.85 1.92
C GLU A 24 -3.65 -12.02 3.18
N GLN A 25 -3.02 -10.85 3.31
CA GLN A 25 -3.09 -10.03 4.51
C GLN A 25 -4.15 -8.92 4.42
N LEU A 26 -4.41 -8.42 3.24
CA LEU A 26 -5.33 -7.28 3.03
C LEU A 26 -6.61 -7.67 2.30
N GLY A 27 -6.77 -8.94 1.93
CA GLY A 27 -8.00 -9.45 1.34
C GLY A 27 -8.29 -9.01 -0.09
N PHE A 28 -7.29 -8.56 -0.82
CA PHE A 28 -7.46 -8.19 -2.23
C PHE A 28 -7.59 -9.42 -3.12
N VAL A 29 -8.33 -9.29 -4.21
CA VAL A 29 -8.45 -10.30 -5.25
C VAL A 29 -7.85 -9.78 -6.55
N GLU A 30 -7.24 -10.69 -7.30
CA GLU A 30 -6.69 -10.38 -8.62
C GLU A 30 -7.82 -10.26 -9.63
N LEU A 31 -7.85 -9.15 -10.37
CA LEU A 31 -8.83 -8.92 -11.44
C LEU A 31 -8.24 -9.23 -12.81
N ARG A 32 -7.00 -8.83 -13.02
CA ARG A 32 -6.31 -8.96 -14.30
C ARG A 32 -4.81 -8.96 -14.09
N ARG A 33 -4.10 -9.67 -14.93
CA ARG A 33 -2.64 -9.67 -14.93
C ARG A 33 -2.11 -9.60 -16.37
N THR A 34 -1.04 -8.83 -16.54
CA THR A 34 -0.22 -8.84 -17.75
C THR A 34 1.21 -9.20 -17.36
N GLU A 35 2.12 -9.25 -18.32
CA GLU A 35 3.53 -9.49 -18.04
C GLU A 35 4.15 -8.45 -17.08
N ARG A 36 3.69 -7.21 -17.16
CA ARG A 36 4.25 -6.09 -16.37
C ARG A 36 3.42 -5.66 -15.18
N SER A 37 2.13 -5.92 -15.19
CA SER A 37 1.20 -5.30 -14.23
C SER A 37 0.16 -6.27 -13.71
N ILE A 38 -0.39 -5.94 -12.57
CA ILE A 38 -1.54 -6.62 -11.97
C ILE A 38 -2.54 -5.56 -11.51
N TRP A 39 -3.83 -5.86 -11.67
CA TRP A 39 -4.95 -5.06 -11.14
C TRP A 39 -5.63 -5.88 -10.06
N MET A 40 -5.82 -5.26 -8.91
CA MET A 40 -6.39 -5.91 -7.73
C MET A 40 -7.48 -5.04 -7.12
N ARG A 41 -8.45 -5.66 -6.46
CA ARG A 41 -9.53 -4.97 -5.78
C ARG A 41 -9.81 -5.62 -4.44
N GLN A 42 -10.05 -4.80 -3.43
CA GLN A 42 -10.59 -5.29 -2.16
C GLN A 42 -12.11 -5.43 -2.29
N PRO A 43 -12.71 -6.56 -1.88
CA PRO A 43 -14.17 -6.73 -1.93
C PRO A 43 -14.89 -5.58 -1.22
N GLY A 44 -15.87 -5.00 -1.91
CA GLY A 44 -16.64 -3.85 -1.41
C GLY A 44 -16.03 -2.49 -1.73
N ALA A 45 -14.83 -2.43 -2.26
CA ALA A 45 -14.21 -1.17 -2.66
C ALA A 45 -14.65 -0.75 -4.07
N ASN A 46 -14.60 0.55 -4.32
CA ASN A 46 -14.95 1.14 -5.62
C ASN A 46 -13.72 1.46 -6.48
N ILE A 47 -12.54 1.16 -5.99
CA ILE A 47 -11.29 1.53 -6.65
C ILE A 47 -10.38 0.31 -6.73
N ASP A 48 -9.65 0.20 -7.84
CA ASP A 48 -8.69 -0.84 -8.06
C ASP A 48 -7.28 -0.34 -7.77
N LEU A 49 -6.41 -1.23 -7.33
CA LEU A 49 -4.98 -1.00 -7.29
C LEU A 49 -4.34 -1.64 -8.51
N GLN A 50 -3.45 -0.91 -9.17
CA GLN A 50 -2.61 -1.41 -10.23
C GLN A 50 -1.16 -1.37 -9.75
N PHE A 51 -0.50 -2.51 -9.76
CA PHE A 51 0.94 -2.58 -9.52
C PHE A 51 1.66 -2.92 -10.80
N SER A 52 2.73 -2.18 -11.08
CA SER A 52 3.60 -2.43 -12.22
C SER A 52 5.04 -2.65 -11.76
N ARG A 53 5.76 -3.50 -12.47
CA ARG A 53 7.18 -3.76 -12.20
C ARG A 53 8.01 -2.57 -12.62
N SER A 54 8.90 -2.13 -11.77
CA SER A 54 9.85 -1.06 -12.10
C SER A 54 11.08 -1.17 -11.22
N ASP A 55 12.24 -1.03 -11.83
CA ASP A 55 13.54 -0.96 -11.17
C ASP A 55 14.04 0.49 -11.00
N THR A 56 13.18 1.46 -11.26
CA THR A 56 13.52 2.88 -11.11
C THR A 56 13.81 3.20 -9.65
N ALA A 57 14.97 3.79 -9.40
CA ALA A 57 15.32 4.26 -8.06
C ALA A 57 14.29 5.30 -7.58
N ASN A 58 13.96 5.22 -6.32
CA ASN A 58 13.00 6.14 -5.71
C ASN A 58 13.69 7.17 -4.82
N ARG A 59 12.95 8.22 -4.49
CA ARG A 59 13.38 9.26 -3.56
C ARG A 59 12.49 9.21 -2.33
N ASP A 60 13.09 8.99 -1.17
CA ASP A 60 12.34 8.76 0.08
C ASP A 60 11.37 9.89 0.41
N ALA A 61 11.78 11.15 0.24
CA ALA A 61 10.92 12.29 0.56
C ALA A 61 9.68 12.38 -0.33
N ASP A 62 9.81 12.08 -1.62
CA ASP A 62 8.68 12.06 -2.55
C ASP A 62 7.80 10.84 -2.31
N LYS A 63 8.43 9.72 -1.99
CA LYS A 63 7.77 8.45 -1.76
C LYS A 63 6.79 8.49 -0.60
N GLN A 64 7.15 9.13 0.52
CA GLN A 64 6.27 9.24 1.68
C GLN A 64 5.03 10.09 1.43
N ARG A 65 5.00 10.85 0.35
CA ARG A 65 3.85 11.66 -0.08
C ARG A 65 2.93 10.92 -1.04
N SER A 66 3.32 9.73 -1.47
CA SER A 66 2.53 8.90 -2.36
C SER A 66 2.09 7.67 -1.57
N GLN A 67 0.81 7.61 -1.22
CA GLN A 67 0.31 6.65 -0.25
C GLN A 67 -0.85 5.83 -0.82
N ILE A 68 -0.90 4.57 -0.40
CA ILE A 68 -2.12 3.78 -0.41
C ILE A 68 -2.58 3.74 1.04
N SER A 69 -3.71 4.37 1.34
CA SER A 69 -4.16 4.61 2.70
C SER A 69 -5.32 3.70 3.10
N PHE A 70 -5.23 3.17 4.31
CA PHE A 70 -6.25 2.31 4.93
C PHE A 70 -6.72 2.94 6.24
N LEU A 71 -7.97 2.64 6.60
CA LEU A 71 -8.52 3.02 7.90
C LEU A 71 -8.38 1.85 8.87
N SER A 72 -7.99 2.14 10.10
CA SER A 72 -7.86 1.14 11.16
C SER A 72 -8.05 1.79 12.52
N GLU A 73 -8.75 1.11 13.41
CA GLU A 73 -8.85 1.52 14.82
C GLU A 73 -7.49 1.38 15.55
N THR A 74 -6.61 0.53 15.04
CA THR A 74 -5.28 0.28 15.58
C THR A 74 -4.23 0.41 14.48
N PRO A 75 -4.06 1.62 13.88
CA PRO A 75 -3.28 1.76 12.66
C PRO A 75 -1.81 1.35 12.82
N ARG A 76 -1.18 1.71 13.93
CA ARG A 76 0.22 1.32 14.15
C ARG A 76 0.36 -0.19 14.27
N ALA A 77 -0.49 -0.84 15.07
CA ALA A 77 -0.44 -2.30 15.27
C ALA A 77 -0.71 -3.05 13.95
N ALA A 78 -1.66 -2.58 13.16
CA ALA A 78 -1.97 -3.16 11.86
C ALA A 78 -0.77 -3.10 10.91
N LEU A 79 -0.08 -1.96 10.86
CA LEU A 79 1.12 -1.81 10.03
C LEU A 79 2.30 -2.62 10.57
N GLU A 80 2.45 -2.74 11.89
CA GLU A 80 3.50 -3.59 12.47
C GLU A 80 3.29 -5.07 12.11
N ASP A 81 2.05 -5.53 12.06
CA ASP A 81 1.73 -6.90 11.63
C ASP A 81 2.13 -7.11 10.16
N LEU A 82 1.83 -6.15 9.29
CA LEU A 82 2.26 -6.19 7.89
C LEU A 82 3.78 -6.16 7.75
N ALA A 83 4.45 -5.34 8.54
CA ALA A 83 5.92 -5.26 8.55
C ALA A 83 6.54 -6.58 8.98
N THR A 84 5.98 -7.22 9.99
CA THR A 84 6.43 -8.54 10.45
C THR A 84 6.30 -9.58 9.34
N TRP A 85 5.15 -9.60 8.66
CA TRP A 85 4.93 -10.49 7.51
C TRP A 85 5.96 -10.22 6.41
N ALA A 86 6.14 -8.94 6.06
CA ALA A 86 7.06 -8.53 4.99
C ALA A 86 8.51 -8.96 5.28
N ARG A 87 8.98 -8.74 6.50
CA ARG A 87 10.33 -9.15 6.91
C ARG A 87 10.50 -10.66 6.86
N ALA A 88 9.49 -11.42 7.26
CA ALA A 88 9.52 -12.88 7.19
C ALA A 88 9.59 -13.39 5.74
N HIS A 89 9.22 -12.57 4.77
CA HIS A 89 9.24 -12.88 3.33
C HIS A 89 10.39 -12.17 2.58
N GLY A 90 11.39 -11.71 3.30
CA GLY A 90 12.64 -11.20 2.73
C GLY A 90 12.63 -9.73 2.34
N MET A 91 11.61 -8.96 2.73
CA MET A 91 11.58 -7.51 2.48
C MET A 91 12.13 -6.74 3.68
N ASP A 92 12.91 -5.70 3.42
CA ASP A 92 13.13 -4.66 4.42
C ASP A 92 11.83 -3.89 4.59
N ALA A 93 11.35 -3.79 5.82
CA ALA A 93 10.12 -3.07 6.10
C ALA A 93 10.20 -2.41 7.46
N SER A 94 9.69 -1.19 7.56
CA SER A 94 9.66 -0.44 8.80
C SER A 94 8.40 0.40 8.88
N VAL A 95 7.96 0.70 10.11
CA VAL A 95 6.80 1.54 10.38
C VAL A 95 7.28 2.87 10.93
N GLY A 96 6.80 3.96 10.34
CA GLY A 96 7.01 5.31 10.82
C GLY A 96 5.68 5.99 11.14
N ALA A 97 5.76 7.21 11.63
CA ALA A 97 4.59 7.98 12.04
C ALA A 97 4.59 9.35 11.38
N TYR A 98 3.43 9.78 10.86
CA TYR A 98 3.18 11.17 10.50
C TYR A 98 2.65 11.96 11.69
N SER A 99 1.88 11.29 12.55
CA SER A 99 1.31 11.84 13.77
C SER A 99 1.04 10.69 14.75
N ASN A 100 0.33 10.97 15.85
CA ASN A 100 -0.11 9.92 16.78
C ASN A 100 -1.30 9.11 16.27
N ARG A 101 -1.87 9.46 15.11
CA ARG A 101 -3.02 8.80 14.49
C ARG A 101 -2.80 8.36 13.06
N GLU A 102 -1.66 8.72 12.47
CA GLU A 102 -1.32 8.43 11.08
C GLU A 102 0.06 7.80 11.03
N PHE A 103 0.14 6.62 10.46
CA PHE A 103 1.37 5.83 10.39
C PHE A 103 1.59 5.33 8.97
N PHE A 104 2.84 5.01 8.65
CA PHE A 104 3.15 4.44 7.35
C PHE A 104 4.07 3.25 7.47
N LEU A 105 3.92 2.33 6.53
CA LEU A 105 4.82 1.21 6.28
C LEU A 105 5.60 1.49 5.02
N ASP A 106 6.91 1.47 5.12
CA ASP A 106 7.79 1.51 3.96
C ASP A 106 8.54 0.18 3.82
N ALA A 107 8.65 -0.26 2.57
CA ALA A 107 9.55 -1.34 2.16
C ALA A 107 10.46 -0.76 1.07
N PRO A 108 11.63 -0.17 1.44
CA PRO A 108 12.35 0.78 0.60
C PRO A 108 12.72 0.30 -0.80
N ILE A 109 12.99 -0.97 -0.97
CA ILE A 109 13.33 -1.53 -2.29
C ILE A 109 12.06 -1.97 -3.03
N ALA A 110 11.15 -2.65 -2.31
CA ALA A 110 9.96 -3.22 -2.91
C ALA A 110 8.96 -2.16 -3.38
N PHE A 111 8.72 -1.15 -2.55
CA PHE A 111 7.82 -0.04 -2.86
C PHE A 111 8.63 1.08 -3.53
N VAL A 112 8.50 1.22 -4.83
CA VAL A 112 9.34 2.15 -5.60
C VAL A 112 8.96 3.60 -5.38
N ASP A 113 7.67 3.91 -5.39
CA ASP A 113 7.18 5.29 -5.41
C ASP A 113 6.02 5.55 -4.44
N PHE A 114 5.86 4.71 -3.42
CA PHE A 114 4.75 4.85 -2.46
C PHE A 114 5.08 4.21 -1.13
N VAL A 115 4.26 4.51 -0.13
CA VAL A 115 4.19 3.82 1.16
C VAL A 115 2.74 3.38 1.40
N ILE A 116 2.54 2.43 2.31
CA ILE A 116 1.21 2.10 2.80
C ILE A 116 0.96 2.93 4.05
N GLU A 117 -0.12 3.70 4.06
CA GLU A 117 -0.56 4.45 5.23
C GLU A 117 -1.70 3.73 5.93
N ALA A 118 -1.74 3.83 7.25
CA ALA A 118 -2.93 3.50 8.02
C ALA A 118 -3.20 4.64 8.99
N MET A 119 -4.46 5.03 9.11
CA MET A 119 -4.89 6.11 9.99
C MET A 119 -6.18 5.75 10.70
N THR A 120 -6.44 6.41 11.82
CA THR A 120 -7.69 6.22 12.56
C THR A 120 -8.88 6.73 11.75
N PRO A 121 -10.06 6.07 11.83
CA PRO A 121 -11.21 6.39 10.98
C PRO A 121 -11.70 7.83 11.08
N GLU A 122 -11.58 8.49 12.23
CA GLU A 122 -12.01 9.86 12.39
C GLU A 122 -11.25 10.85 11.50
N LEU A 123 -10.05 10.52 11.07
CA LEU A 123 -9.28 11.37 10.15
C LEU A 123 -9.82 11.37 8.73
N ALA A 124 -10.65 10.40 8.37
CA ALA A 124 -11.34 10.34 7.09
C ALA A 124 -12.70 11.04 7.11
N GLU A 125 -13.13 11.52 8.26
CA GLU A 125 -14.36 12.31 8.41
C GLU A 125 -14.08 13.76 8.01
N TYR A 126 -13.92 13.97 6.70
CA TYR A 126 -13.79 15.32 6.18
C TYR A 126 -15.15 15.99 6.24
N GLY A 127 -15.23 17.13 6.89
CA GLY A 127 -16.45 17.94 6.91
C GLY A 127 -16.75 18.57 5.54
N VAL A 128 -16.79 17.72 4.53
CA VAL A 128 -17.06 18.15 3.15
C VAL A 128 -18.52 17.86 2.86
N ASP A 129 -19.30 18.91 2.82
CA ASP A 129 -20.65 18.86 2.25
C ASP A 129 -20.51 18.78 0.73
N VAL A 130 -20.72 17.61 0.21
CA VAL A 130 -20.73 17.39 -1.23
C VAL A 130 -22.17 17.28 -1.70
#